data_59eadfff1306915fce58a94e68526180
#
_entry.id   59eadfff1306915fce58a94e68526180
#
_cell.length_a   1.000
_cell.length_b   1.000
_cell.length_c   1.000
_cell.angle_alpha   90.00
_cell.angle_beta   90.00
_cell.angle_gamma   90.00
#
_symmetry.space_group_name_H-M   'P 1'
#
loop_
_entity.id
_entity.type
_entity.pdbx_description
1 polymer ?
#
loop_
_entity_poly.entity_id
_entity_poly.type
_entity_poly.pdbx_seq_one_letter_code
_entity_poly.pdbx_strand_id
1 'polypeptide(L)'
;LSFEKLTHLSQTIRRRTIIMNMNTIDTANDELRVKELLTYEVIDAPQEFAFDDIVDFAAEITGCPTVFINLIDAHRQWAFAASGIPREASQCDREDSICNLVIRQNDVVVIPDTLADSRYASISCVCNAPHLRFYAGAPLINSKGFALGTLCIVDFEPRTLEYDKVEAIKVLARQVVAHLELRKKVIEAEDSQQKLTQALEIANKAKVRSEEFLRNILPEKVAHEWLLNQEVLPKYCDNVTVGFTDFVGFTANTSATEPALLVSTLNKYFSAFDEL
;
A
#
# COMPACT_ATOMS: atom_id res chain seq x y z
N LEU A 1 -20.13 -42.23 -41.53
CA LEU A 1 -19.87 -41.72 -40.16
C LEU A 1 -21.19 -41.18 -39.63
N SER A 2 -21.79 -41.86 -38.61
CA SER A 2 -23.11 -41.51 -38.10
C SER A 2 -23.09 -40.15 -37.39
N PHE A 3 -24.20 -39.44 -37.44
CA PHE A 3 -24.39 -38.11 -36.85
C PHE A 3 -24.02 -38.06 -35.34
N GLU A 4 -24.16 -39.17 -34.62
CA GLU A 4 -23.76 -39.34 -33.24
C GLU A 4 -22.24 -39.26 -33.01
N LYS A 5 -21.42 -39.75 -33.92
CA LYS A 5 -19.95 -39.66 -33.85
C LYS A 5 -19.45 -38.24 -34.08
N LEU A 6 -20.15 -37.46 -34.91
CA LEU A 6 -19.82 -36.04 -35.15
C LEU A 6 -20.20 -35.14 -33.95
N THR A 7 -21.32 -35.42 -33.28
CA THR A 7 -21.70 -34.69 -32.04
C THR A 7 -20.79 -35.01 -30.90
N HIS A 8 -20.37 -36.27 -30.74
CA HIS A 8 -19.38 -36.64 -29.68
C HIS A 8 -18.00 -36.04 -29.94
N LEU A 9 -17.54 -35.99 -31.19
CA LEU A 9 -16.27 -35.34 -31.54
C LEU A 9 -16.34 -33.82 -31.31
N SER A 10 -17.44 -33.17 -31.68
CA SER A 10 -17.62 -31.73 -31.47
C SER A 10 -17.69 -31.35 -29.97
N GLN A 11 -18.32 -32.19 -29.15
CA GLN A 11 -18.34 -32.03 -27.71
C GLN A 11 -16.96 -32.27 -27.06
N THR A 12 -16.21 -33.28 -27.58
CA THR A 12 -14.85 -33.56 -27.10
C THR A 12 -13.86 -32.47 -27.49
N ILE A 13 -13.99 -31.93 -28.73
CA ILE A 13 -13.17 -30.79 -29.19
C ILE A 13 -13.54 -29.53 -28.44
N ARG A 14 -14.82 -29.22 -28.22
CA ARG A 14 -15.25 -28.09 -27.37
C ARG A 14 -14.77 -28.24 -25.94
N ARG A 15 -14.84 -29.42 -25.33
CA ARG A 15 -14.28 -29.69 -24.00
C ARG A 15 -12.76 -29.50 -23.95
N ARG A 16 -12.01 -30.00 -24.97
CA ARG A 16 -10.56 -29.77 -25.06
C ARG A 16 -10.20 -28.32 -25.29
N THR A 17 -10.94 -27.57 -26.11
CA THR A 17 -10.71 -26.14 -26.35
C THR A 17 -11.05 -25.30 -25.11
N ILE A 18 -12.10 -25.66 -24.36
CA ILE A 18 -12.44 -25.01 -23.08
C ILE A 18 -11.36 -25.31 -22.02
N ILE A 19 -10.86 -26.56 -21.97
CA ILE A 19 -9.78 -26.94 -21.01
C ILE A 19 -8.44 -26.30 -21.41
N MET A 20 -8.13 -26.10 -22.69
CA MET A 20 -6.94 -25.38 -23.14
C MET A 20 -7.02 -23.86 -22.86
N ASN A 21 -8.20 -23.24 -22.91
CA ASN A 21 -8.39 -21.83 -22.57
C ASN A 21 -8.39 -21.55 -21.05
N MET A 22 -8.54 -22.57 -20.21
CA MET A 22 -8.48 -22.41 -18.75
C MET A 22 -7.04 -22.39 -18.19
N ASN A 23 -6.02 -22.74 -18.98
CA ASN A 23 -4.64 -22.91 -18.49
C ASN A 23 -3.63 -21.87 -18.97
N THR A 24 -3.98 -20.94 -19.82
CA THR A 24 -3.09 -19.81 -20.13
C THR A 24 -3.36 -18.69 -19.15
N ILE A 25 -2.48 -18.56 -18.15
CA ILE A 25 -2.34 -17.30 -17.42
C ILE A 25 -1.98 -16.28 -18.50
N ASP A 26 -2.79 -15.23 -18.64
CA ASP A 26 -2.31 -14.01 -19.25
C ASP A 26 -1.24 -13.44 -18.30
N THR A 27 0.01 -13.81 -18.58
CA THR A 27 1.16 -13.47 -17.73
C THR A 27 1.25 -11.96 -17.47
N ALA A 28 0.89 -11.16 -18.46
CA ALA A 28 0.88 -9.70 -18.33
C ALA A 28 -0.18 -9.23 -17.30
N ASN A 29 -1.37 -9.83 -17.33
CA ASN A 29 -2.44 -9.51 -16.37
C ASN A 29 -2.10 -9.99 -14.95
N ASP A 30 -1.43 -11.14 -14.82
CA ASP A 30 -1.01 -11.66 -13.51
C ASP A 30 0.12 -10.83 -12.89
N GLU A 31 1.08 -10.37 -13.68
CA GLU A 31 2.09 -9.42 -13.20
C GLU A 31 1.47 -8.12 -12.67
N LEU A 32 0.44 -7.59 -13.36
CA LEU A 32 -0.30 -6.42 -12.89
C LEU A 32 -1.06 -6.71 -11.59
N ARG A 33 -1.68 -7.88 -11.48
CA ARG A 33 -2.36 -8.35 -10.28
C ARG A 33 -1.39 -8.43 -9.08
N VAL A 34 -0.21 -9.02 -9.27
CA VAL A 34 0.82 -9.10 -8.22
C VAL A 34 1.32 -7.71 -7.84
N LYS A 35 1.58 -6.83 -8.80
CA LYS A 35 1.94 -5.43 -8.52
C LYS A 35 0.86 -4.72 -7.71
N GLU A 36 -0.41 -4.94 -8.06
CA GLU A 36 -1.51 -4.37 -7.29
C GLU A 36 -1.55 -4.93 -5.87
N LEU A 37 -1.39 -6.25 -5.67
CA LEU A 37 -1.32 -6.85 -4.34
C LEU A 37 -0.23 -6.22 -3.45
N LEU A 38 0.95 -5.94 -4.02
CA LEU A 38 2.06 -5.33 -3.29
C LEU A 38 1.70 -3.94 -2.74
N THR A 39 0.78 -3.21 -3.40
CA THR A 39 0.38 -1.87 -2.95
C THR A 39 -0.44 -1.86 -1.66
N TYR A 40 -0.89 -3.02 -1.19
CA TYR A 40 -1.64 -3.16 0.07
C TYR A 40 -0.72 -3.38 1.28
N GLU A 41 0.59 -3.58 1.06
CA GLU A 41 1.58 -3.83 2.12
C GLU A 41 1.19 -4.98 3.07
N VAL A 42 0.61 -6.04 2.49
CA VAL A 42 0.10 -7.20 3.25
C VAL A 42 1.09 -8.35 3.36
N ILE A 43 2.23 -8.26 2.67
CA ILE A 43 3.25 -9.31 2.73
C ILE A 43 3.92 -9.26 4.10
N ASP A 44 3.90 -10.42 4.79
CA ASP A 44 4.47 -10.59 6.12
C ASP A 44 3.96 -9.55 7.15
N ALA A 45 2.79 -8.94 6.89
CA ALA A 45 2.16 -8.00 7.80
C ALA A 45 1.72 -8.68 9.12
N PRO A 46 1.73 -7.93 10.23
CA PRO A 46 1.24 -8.45 11.50
C PRO A 46 -0.25 -8.82 11.41
N GLN A 47 -0.69 -9.63 12.36
CA GLN A 47 -2.09 -10.02 12.51
C GLN A 47 -2.96 -8.79 12.79
N GLU A 48 -4.13 -8.73 12.15
CA GLU A 48 -5.11 -7.66 12.29
C GLU A 48 -6.47 -8.23 12.68
N PHE A 49 -7.00 -7.88 13.85
CA PHE A 49 -8.24 -8.40 14.42
C PHE A 49 -9.46 -8.32 13.48
N ALA A 50 -9.54 -7.25 12.65
CA ALA A 50 -10.66 -7.10 11.72
C ALA A 50 -10.78 -8.24 10.69
N PHE A 51 -9.67 -8.84 10.32
CA PHE A 51 -9.67 -9.99 9.40
C PHE A 51 -9.88 -11.31 10.14
N ASP A 52 -9.40 -11.41 11.38
CA ASP A 52 -9.63 -12.59 12.24
C ASP A 52 -11.12 -12.72 12.54
N ASP A 53 -11.81 -11.63 12.90
CA ASP A 53 -13.26 -11.63 13.13
C ASP A 53 -14.04 -12.14 11.91
N ILE A 54 -13.59 -11.81 10.69
CA ILE A 54 -14.24 -12.26 9.45
C ILE A 54 -14.08 -13.76 9.25
N VAL A 55 -12.89 -14.32 9.47
CA VAL A 55 -12.66 -15.77 9.31
C VAL A 55 -13.36 -16.57 10.39
N ASP A 56 -13.41 -16.09 11.63
CA ASP A 56 -14.14 -16.72 12.73
C ASP A 56 -15.65 -16.73 12.46
N PHE A 57 -16.21 -15.62 12.02
CA PHE A 57 -17.63 -15.55 11.66
C PHE A 57 -17.97 -16.42 10.44
N ALA A 58 -17.07 -16.52 9.45
CA ALA A 58 -17.24 -17.42 8.32
C ALA A 58 -17.23 -18.90 8.76
N ALA A 59 -16.39 -19.27 9.71
CA ALA A 59 -16.36 -20.61 10.29
C ALA A 59 -17.69 -20.93 11.02
N GLU A 60 -18.20 -19.99 11.82
CA GLU A 60 -19.46 -20.13 12.54
C GLU A 60 -20.66 -20.32 11.59
N ILE A 61 -20.81 -19.44 10.58
CA ILE A 61 -21.92 -19.51 9.62
C ILE A 61 -21.91 -20.80 8.81
N THR A 62 -20.71 -21.24 8.37
CA THR A 62 -20.60 -22.40 7.50
C THR A 62 -20.57 -23.72 8.27
N GLY A 63 -20.19 -23.67 9.54
CA GLY A 63 -19.95 -24.85 10.38
C GLY A 63 -18.73 -25.64 9.91
N CYS A 64 -17.82 -25.04 9.18
CA CYS A 64 -16.57 -25.65 8.73
C CYS A 64 -15.45 -25.40 9.73
N PRO A 65 -14.56 -26.38 9.95
CA PRO A 65 -13.55 -26.31 11.01
C PRO A 65 -12.42 -25.34 10.69
N THR A 66 -12.25 -24.95 9.43
CA THR A 66 -11.10 -24.17 9.00
C THR A 66 -11.47 -23.16 7.92
N VAL A 67 -11.07 -21.90 8.13
CA VAL A 67 -11.28 -20.80 7.19
C VAL A 67 -9.99 -20.00 7.06
N PHE A 68 -9.70 -19.54 5.85
CA PHE A 68 -8.56 -18.68 5.56
C PHE A 68 -8.93 -17.47 4.69
N ILE A 69 -8.28 -16.36 4.95
CA ILE A 69 -8.06 -15.31 3.97
C ILE A 69 -6.65 -15.57 3.39
N ASN A 70 -6.60 -16.18 2.22
CA ASN A 70 -5.36 -16.48 1.53
C ASN A 70 -5.05 -15.41 0.49
N LEU A 71 -3.80 -14.90 0.50
CA LEU A 71 -3.27 -14.02 -0.52
C LEU A 71 -2.27 -14.79 -1.39
N ILE A 72 -2.15 -14.37 -2.66
CA ILE A 72 -1.37 -15.11 -3.67
C ILE A 72 -0.47 -14.14 -4.43
N ASP A 73 0.84 -14.28 -4.22
CA ASP A 73 1.83 -13.50 -4.97
C ASP A 73 2.27 -14.22 -6.28
N ALA A 74 3.48 -13.94 -6.75
CA ALA A 74 4.04 -14.56 -7.94
C ALA A 74 4.41 -16.03 -7.73
N HIS A 75 4.79 -16.42 -6.50
CA HIS A 75 5.43 -17.70 -6.21
C HIS A 75 4.71 -18.51 -5.15
N ARG A 76 4.03 -17.86 -4.20
CA ARG A 76 3.43 -18.53 -3.03
C ARG A 76 2.00 -18.07 -2.76
N GLN A 77 1.29 -18.91 -2.02
CA GLN A 77 0.10 -18.58 -1.26
C GLN A 77 0.47 -18.50 0.21
N TRP A 78 -0.14 -17.57 0.95
CA TRP A 78 -0.07 -17.56 2.42
C TRP A 78 -1.38 -17.06 3.02
N ALA A 79 -1.68 -17.49 4.25
CA ALA A 79 -2.84 -17.00 5.00
C ALA A 79 -2.52 -15.62 5.60
N PHE A 80 -3.34 -14.63 5.27
CA PHE A 80 -3.36 -13.33 5.92
C PHE A 80 -4.12 -13.37 7.25
N ALA A 81 -5.24 -14.13 7.29
CA ALA A 81 -5.96 -14.49 8.50
C ALA A 81 -6.42 -15.97 8.45
N ALA A 82 -6.61 -16.60 9.60
CA ALA A 82 -7.01 -17.98 9.70
C ALA A 82 -7.88 -18.23 10.94
N SER A 83 -8.86 -19.15 10.79
CA SER A 83 -9.65 -19.72 11.89
C SER A 83 -9.52 -21.23 11.90
N GLY A 84 -9.44 -21.82 13.07
CA GLY A 84 -9.39 -23.28 13.29
C GLY A 84 -7.98 -23.89 13.29
N ILE A 85 -7.04 -23.38 12.49
CA ILE A 85 -5.64 -23.81 12.47
C ILE A 85 -4.69 -22.60 12.30
N PRO A 86 -3.39 -22.73 12.67
CA PRO A 86 -2.42 -21.63 12.50
C PRO A 86 -2.30 -21.17 11.06
N ARG A 87 -2.07 -19.86 10.86
CA ARG A 87 -1.91 -19.22 9.53
C ARG A 87 -0.82 -19.89 8.68
N GLU A 88 0.27 -20.29 9.31
CA GLU A 88 1.43 -20.92 8.69
C GLU A 88 1.09 -22.23 7.99
N ALA A 89 0.02 -22.91 8.46
CA ALA A 89 -0.43 -24.17 7.86
C ALA A 89 -1.00 -24.01 6.43
N SER A 90 -1.37 -22.79 6.01
CA SER A 90 -1.88 -22.50 4.67
C SER A 90 -0.79 -22.03 3.69
N GLN A 91 0.46 -21.94 4.10
CA GLN A 91 1.53 -21.53 3.20
C GLN A 91 1.95 -22.67 2.28
N CYS A 92 1.93 -22.44 0.99
CA CYS A 92 2.41 -23.40 -0.04
C CYS A 92 2.89 -22.68 -1.28
N ASP A 93 3.55 -23.44 -2.16
CA ASP A 93 3.88 -22.95 -3.50
C ASP A 93 2.59 -22.63 -4.27
N ARG A 94 2.62 -21.56 -5.03
CA ARG A 94 1.45 -21.09 -5.78
C ARG A 94 0.88 -22.16 -6.73
N GLU A 95 1.76 -22.92 -7.37
CA GLU A 95 1.35 -23.95 -8.34
C GLU A 95 0.62 -25.13 -7.67
N ASP A 96 0.88 -25.36 -6.38
CA ASP A 96 0.26 -26.42 -5.57
C ASP A 96 -0.92 -25.89 -4.73
N SER A 97 -1.58 -24.84 -5.19
CA SER A 97 -2.68 -24.17 -4.49
C SER A 97 -4.01 -24.30 -5.22
N ILE A 98 -5.06 -24.76 -4.54
CA ILE A 98 -6.44 -24.69 -5.04
C ILE A 98 -6.84 -23.23 -5.25
N CYS A 99 -6.46 -22.34 -4.35
CA CYS A 99 -6.81 -20.91 -4.43
C CYS A 99 -6.25 -20.25 -5.69
N ASN A 100 -5.09 -20.70 -6.21
CA ASN A 100 -4.54 -20.22 -7.48
C ASN A 100 -5.44 -20.52 -8.69
N LEU A 101 -6.23 -21.57 -8.62
CA LEU A 101 -7.23 -21.88 -9.66
C LEU A 101 -8.50 -21.03 -9.46
N VAL A 102 -8.84 -20.71 -8.21
CA VAL A 102 -10.04 -19.93 -7.85
C VAL A 102 -9.88 -18.45 -8.16
N ILE A 103 -8.71 -17.85 -7.99
CA ILE A 103 -8.49 -16.42 -8.38
C ILE A 103 -8.67 -16.12 -9.87
N ARG A 104 -8.78 -17.16 -10.71
CA ARG A 104 -9.09 -17.04 -12.13
C ARG A 104 -10.59 -17.06 -12.42
N GLN A 105 -11.40 -17.26 -11.40
CA GLN A 105 -12.86 -17.26 -11.48
C GLN A 105 -13.42 -15.93 -10.97
N ASN A 106 -14.62 -15.58 -11.42
CA ASN A 106 -15.29 -14.36 -10.99
C ASN A 106 -16.34 -14.60 -9.90
N ASP A 107 -16.52 -15.85 -9.49
CA ASP A 107 -17.54 -16.26 -8.53
C ASP A 107 -17.00 -17.33 -7.57
N VAL A 108 -17.78 -17.65 -6.55
CA VAL A 108 -17.45 -18.69 -5.56
C VAL A 108 -17.34 -20.04 -6.26
N VAL A 109 -16.27 -20.75 -5.96
CA VAL A 109 -16.06 -22.13 -6.39
C VAL A 109 -16.33 -23.03 -5.20
N VAL A 110 -17.26 -24.00 -5.35
CA VAL A 110 -17.54 -25.01 -4.33
C VAL A 110 -17.14 -26.39 -4.88
N ILE A 111 -16.32 -27.10 -4.12
CA ILE A 111 -15.81 -28.45 -4.45
C ILE A 111 -16.24 -29.36 -3.31
N PRO A 112 -17.34 -30.13 -3.48
CA PRO A 112 -17.89 -30.96 -2.42
C PRO A 112 -16.97 -32.11 -1.96
N ASP A 113 -16.12 -32.60 -2.87
CA ASP A 113 -15.07 -33.58 -2.59
C ASP A 113 -13.89 -33.35 -3.53
N THR A 114 -12.81 -32.82 -3.02
CA THR A 114 -11.60 -32.48 -3.79
C THR A 114 -10.91 -33.71 -4.36
N LEU A 115 -10.99 -34.87 -3.67
CA LEU A 115 -10.38 -36.10 -4.15
C LEU A 115 -11.19 -36.75 -5.30
N ALA A 116 -12.49 -36.53 -5.33
CA ALA A 116 -13.37 -37.02 -6.40
C ALA A 116 -13.30 -36.16 -7.68
N ASP A 117 -12.78 -34.94 -7.60
CA ASP A 117 -12.62 -34.04 -8.74
C ASP A 117 -11.20 -34.11 -9.29
N SER A 118 -11.05 -34.65 -10.49
CA SER A 118 -9.75 -34.87 -11.15
C SER A 118 -8.92 -33.58 -11.38
N ARG A 119 -9.54 -32.41 -11.26
CA ARG A 119 -8.83 -31.10 -11.38
C ARG A 119 -8.01 -30.78 -10.13
N TYR A 120 -8.38 -31.34 -8.97
CA TYR A 120 -7.82 -31.02 -7.67
C TYR A 120 -7.19 -32.23 -6.97
N ALA A 121 -7.54 -33.46 -7.36
CA ALA A 121 -7.12 -34.68 -6.69
C ALA A 121 -5.60 -34.89 -6.59
N SER A 122 -4.82 -34.29 -7.49
CA SER A 122 -3.34 -34.35 -7.50
C SER A 122 -2.65 -33.25 -6.69
N ILE A 123 -3.39 -32.27 -6.19
CA ILE A 123 -2.83 -31.17 -5.39
C ILE A 123 -2.34 -31.72 -4.05
N SER A 124 -1.18 -31.28 -3.59
CA SER A 124 -0.49 -31.84 -2.42
C SER A 124 -1.36 -31.93 -1.19
N CYS A 125 -2.08 -30.85 -0.85
CA CYS A 125 -2.95 -30.84 0.33
C CYS A 125 -4.17 -31.79 0.22
N VAL A 126 -4.48 -32.31 -0.96
CA VAL A 126 -5.55 -33.29 -1.19
C VAL A 126 -5.02 -34.72 -1.12
N CYS A 127 -3.95 -35.03 -1.89
CA CYS A 127 -3.40 -36.37 -1.96
C CYS A 127 -2.49 -36.75 -0.79
N ASN A 128 -1.88 -35.74 -0.11
CA ASN A 128 -1.07 -35.91 1.09
C ASN A 128 -1.76 -35.26 2.31
N ALA A 129 -1.15 -35.39 3.49
CA ALA A 129 -1.61 -34.66 4.67
C ALA A 129 -1.68 -33.15 4.37
N PRO A 130 -2.76 -32.48 4.77
CA PRO A 130 -3.81 -32.90 5.71
C PRO A 130 -5.01 -33.65 5.08
N HIS A 131 -4.96 -34.06 3.79
CA HIS A 131 -6.04 -34.78 3.09
C HIS A 131 -7.33 -33.96 3.00
N LEU A 132 -7.22 -32.76 2.45
CA LEU A 132 -8.34 -31.86 2.24
C LEU A 132 -9.41 -32.52 1.39
N ARG A 133 -10.68 -32.49 1.84
CA ARG A 133 -11.81 -33.15 1.15
C ARG A 133 -12.87 -32.19 0.67
N PHE A 134 -13.08 -31.10 1.35
CA PHE A 134 -14.03 -30.05 0.95
C PHE A 134 -13.32 -28.72 0.80
N TYR A 135 -13.71 -27.98 -0.21
CA TYR A 135 -13.24 -26.61 -0.43
C TYR A 135 -14.38 -25.73 -0.94
N ALA A 136 -14.53 -24.54 -0.37
CA ALA A 136 -15.32 -23.45 -0.94
C ALA A 136 -14.51 -22.16 -0.88
N GLY A 137 -14.34 -21.48 -2.01
CA GLY A 137 -13.53 -20.27 -2.07
C GLY A 137 -14.17 -19.17 -2.90
N ALA A 138 -14.21 -17.95 -2.32
CA ALA A 138 -14.61 -16.72 -2.99
C ALA A 138 -13.36 -15.92 -3.36
N PRO A 139 -13.18 -15.50 -4.63
CA PRO A 139 -12.07 -14.64 -5.01
C PRO A 139 -12.22 -13.24 -4.39
N LEU A 140 -11.11 -12.68 -3.91
CA LEU A 140 -11.01 -11.33 -3.35
C LEU A 140 -10.71 -10.34 -4.47
N ILE A 141 -11.74 -9.91 -5.18
CA ILE A 141 -11.63 -9.03 -6.35
C ILE A 141 -11.70 -7.57 -5.90
N ASN A 142 -10.62 -6.82 -6.13
CA ASN A 142 -10.55 -5.41 -5.76
C ASN A 142 -11.32 -4.50 -6.73
N SER A 143 -11.38 -3.20 -6.42
CA SER A 143 -12.06 -2.18 -7.23
C SER A 143 -11.52 -2.02 -8.65
N LYS A 144 -10.30 -2.51 -8.93
CA LYS A 144 -9.68 -2.52 -10.26
C LYS A 144 -9.89 -3.83 -11.02
N GLY A 145 -10.60 -4.81 -10.45
CA GLY A 145 -10.88 -6.10 -11.06
C GLY A 145 -9.77 -7.16 -10.88
N PHE A 146 -8.78 -6.93 -10.02
CA PHE A 146 -7.74 -7.91 -9.71
C PHE A 146 -8.15 -8.80 -8.54
N ALA A 147 -8.03 -10.11 -8.70
CA ALA A 147 -8.21 -11.08 -7.64
C ALA A 147 -6.92 -11.20 -6.82
N LEU A 148 -6.90 -10.61 -5.62
CA LEU A 148 -5.73 -10.55 -4.73
C LEU A 148 -5.45 -11.88 -4.04
N GLY A 149 -6.50 -12.68 -3.85
CA GLY A 149 -6.50 -13.93 -3.13
C GLY A 149 -7.90 -14.51 -3.02
N THR A 150 -8.15 -15.29 -1.95
CA THR A 150 -9.44 -15.93 -1.71
C THR A 150 -9.82 -15.88 -0.23
N LEU A 151 -11.11 -15.73 0.06
CA LEU A 151 -11.69 -16.21 1.31
C LEU A 151 -12.08 -17.66 1.07
N CYS A 152 -11.40 -18.60 1.70
CA CYS A 152 -11.66 -20.02 1.50
C CYS A 152 -11.97 -20.76 2.81
N ILE A 153 -12.84 -21.72 2.67
CA ILE A 153 -13.41 -22.55 3.72
C ILE A 153 -13.09 -23.98 3.35
N VAL A 154 -12.52 -24.71 4.28
CA VAL A 154 -12.03 -26.07 4.03
C VAL A 154 -12.45 -27.04 5.12
N ASP A 155 -12.57 -28.31 4.72
CA ASP A 155 -12.81 -29.42 5.63
C ASP A 155 -12.07 -30.67 5.16
N PHE A 156 -11.84 -31.58 6.11
CA PHE A 156 -11.17 -32.87 5.89
C PHE A 156 -12.17 -34.00 5.60
N GLU A 157 -13.47 -33.67 5.54
CA GLU A 157 -14.55 -34.54 5.10
C GLU A 157 -15.30 -33.90 3.91
N PRO A 158 -15.87 -34.71 3.01
CA PRO A 158 -16.73 -34.19 1.94
C PRO A 158 -17.95 -33.50 2.53
N ARG A 159 -18.29 -32.33 1.93
CA ARG A 159 -19.45 -31.53 2.35
C ARG A 159 -20.24 -30.99 1.16
N THR A 160 -21.49 -30.64 1.44
CA THR A 160 -22.31 -29.78 0.58
C THR A 160 -22.55 -28.47 1.28
N LEU A 161 -22.50 -27.36 0.59
CA LEU A 161 -22.78 -26.05 1.13
C LEU A 161 -24.12 -25.55 0.59
N GLU A 162 -25.01 -25.12 1.48
CA GLU A 162 -26.30 -24.54 1.14
C GLU A 162 -26.12 -23.18 0.44
N TYR A 163 -27.08 -22.82 -0.39
CA TYR A 163 -26.99 -21.61 -1.22
C TYR A 163 -26.84 -20.32 -0.40
N ASP A 164 -27.54 -20.20 0.70
CA ASP A 164 -27.47 -19.05 1.62
C ASP A 164 -26.06 -18.89 2.23
N LYS A 165 -25.38 -19.99 2.55
CA LYS A 165 -24.00 -19.99 3.02
C LYS A 165 -23.02 -19.57 1.92
N VAL A 166 -23.25 -19.99 0.68
CA VAL A 166 -22.44 -19.52 -0.48
C VAL A 166 -22.58 -18.01 -0.65
N GLU A 167 -23.81 -17.48 -0.55
CA GLU A 167 -24.03 -16.03 -0.64
C GLU A 167 -23.41 -15.28 0.56
N ALA A 168 -23.42 -15.87 1.77
CA ALA A 168 -22.75 -15.30 2.92
C ALA A 168 -21.23 -15.19 2.69
N ILE A 169 -20.58 -16.22 2.14
CA ILE A 169 -19.15 -16.19 1.79
C ILE A 169 -18.85 -15.07 0.79
N LYS A 170 -19.71 -14.85 -0.23
CA LYS A 170 -19.56 -13.75 -1.18
C LYS A 170 -19.61 -12.38 -0.49
N VAL A 171 -20.54 -12.22 0.46
CA VAL A 171 -20.63 -10.98 1.24
C VAL A 171 -19.36 -10.76 2.05
N LEU A 172 -18.91 -11.80 2.78
CA LEU A 172 -17.70 -11.72 3.60
C LEU A 172 -16.44 -11.44 2.75
N ALA A 173 -16.31 -12.06 1.57
CA ALA A 173 -15.22 -11.79 0.65
C ALA A 173 -15.19 -10.30 0.22
N ARG A 174 -16.35 -9.69 -0.03
CA ARG A 174 -16.44 -8.24 -0.31
C ARG A 174 -16.05 -7.40 0.91
N GLN A 175 -16.36 -7.84 2.14
CA GLN A 175 -15.92 -7.14 3.35
C GLN A 175 -14.40 -7.23 3.51
N VAL A 176 -13.78 -8.40 3.26
CA VAL A 176 -12.31 -8.54 3.25
C VAL A 176 -11.69 -7.53 2.28
N VAL A 177 -12.21 -7.44 1.04
CA VAL A 177 -11.71 -6.48 0.05
C VAL A 177 -11.88 -5.04 0.53
N ALA A 178 -13.04 -4.70 1.11
CA ALA A 178 -13.29 -3.36 1.64
C ALA A 178 -12.30 -2.97 2.75
N HIS A 179 -11.98 -3.90 3.64
CA HIS A 179 -10.96 -3.69 4.68
C HIS A 179 -9.55 -3.53 4.09
N LEU A 180 -9.18 -4.34 3.09
CA LEU A 180 -7.90 -4.19 2.38
C LEU A 180 -7.80 -2.82 1.69
N GLU A 181 -8.85 -2.38 0.99
CA GLU A 181 -8.90 -1.06 0.35
C GLU A 181 -8.80 0.09 1.38
N LEU A 182 -9.47 -0.04 2.53
CA LEU A 182 -9.36 0.93 3.62
C LEU A 182 -7.94 1.00 4.18
N ARG A 183 -7.33 -0.17 4.47
CA ARG A 183 -5.94 -0.27 4.91
C ARG A 183 -4.99 0.48 3.96
N LYS A 184 -5.09 0.21 2.66
CA LYS A 184 -4.29 0.90 1.64
C LYS A 184 -4.46 2.41 1.70
N LYS A 185 -5.70 2.90 1.81
CA LYS A 185 -5.97 4.35 1.92
C LYS A 185 -5.40 4.97 3.18
N VAL A 186 -5.41 4.25 4.31
CA VAL A 186 -4.79 4.73 5.56
C VAL A 186 -3.29 4.89 5.37
N ILE A 187 -2.61 3.87 4.83
CA ILE A 187 -1.16 3.92 4.55
C ILE A 187 -0.81 5.09 3.60
N GLU A 188 -1.56 5.25 2.51
CA GLU A 188 -1.36 6.36 1.57
C GLU A 188 -1.59 7.74 2.21
N ALA A 189 -2.56 7.85 3.12
CA ALA A 189 -2.85 9.10 3.85
C ALA A 189 -1.73 9.43 4.85
N GLU A 190 -1.23 8.44 5.59
CA GLU A 190 -0.12 8.60 6.54
C GLU A 190 1.17 9.04 5.83
N ASP A 191 1.53 8.41 4.72
CA ASP A 191 2.68 8.80 3.89
C ASP A 191 2.54 10.23 3.36
N SER A 192 1.36 10.59 2.86
CA SER A 192 1.08 11.94 2.37
C SER A 192 1.16 12.99 3.48
N GLN A 193 0.64 12.68 4.68
CA GLN A 193 0.72 13.55 5.85
C GLN A 193 2.16 13.75 6.31
N GLN A 194 2.96 12.68 6.31
CA GLN A 194 4.38 12.77 6.67
C GLN A 194 5.16 13.67 5.69
N LYS A 195 4.93 13.50 4.38
CA LYS A 195 5.55 14.35 3.34
C LYS A 195 5.15 15.83 3.49
N LEU A 196 3.88 16.09 3.77
CA LEU A 196 3.38 17.45 4.00
C LEU A 196 4.02 18.08 5.23
N THR A 197 4.12 17.34 6.33
CA THR A 197 4.76 17.81 7.56
C THR A 197 6.23 18.18 7.33
N GLN A 198 6.98 17.34 6.61
CA GLN A 198 8.37 17.63 6.24
C GLN A 198 8.49 18.88 5.35
N ALA A 199 7.61 19.02 4.35
CA ALA A 199 7.61 20.19 3.48
C ALA A 199 7.30 21.49 4.24
N LEU A 200 6.34 21.46 5.17
CA LEU A 200 6.03 22.60 6.05
C LEU A 200 7.21 22.97 6.94
N GLU A 201 7.91 22.00 7.50
CA GLU A 201 9.09 22.26 8.33
C GLU A 201 10.22 22.94 7.53
N ILE A 202 10.49 22.45 6.32
CA ILE A 202 11.47 23.05 5.42
C ILE A 202 11.06 24.49 5.05
N ALA A 203 9.80 24.70 4.68
CA ALA A 203 9.28 26.02 4.34
C ALA A 203 9.35 27.00 5.52
N ASN A 204 9.02 26.57 6.73
CA ASN A 204 9.15 27.36 7.94
C ASN A 204 10.61 27.76 8.24
N LYS A 205 11.55 26.82 8.13
CA LYS A 205 12.98 27.11 8.31
C LYS A 205 13.48 28.15 7.28
N ALA A 206 13.06 28.00 6.02
CA ALA A 206 13.40 28.96 4.97
C ALA A 206 12.80 30.35 5.23
N LYS A 207 11.54 30.41 5.67
CA LYS A 207 10.86 31.66 6.05
C LYS A 207 11.58 32.38 7.19
N VAL A 208 11.86 31.68 8.29
CA VAL A 208 12.58 32.25 9.44
C VAL A 208 13.93 32.81 9.01
N ARG A 209 14.70 32.04 8.23
CA ARG A 209 16.00 32.49 7.72
C ARG A 209 15.89 33.73 6.82
N SER A 210 14.84 33.82 6.00
CA SER A 210 14.57 34.99 5.17
C SER A 210 14.22 36.23 6.01
N GLU A 211 13.40 36.05 7.05
CA GLU A 211 13.04 37.13 7.98
C GLU A 211 14.25 37.61 8.79
N GLU A 212 15.10 36.72 9.27
CA GLU A 212 16.36 37.06 9.95
C GLU A 212 17.29 37.85 9.01
N PHE A 213 17.42 37.42 7.74
CA PHE A 213 18.22 38.10 6.76
C PHE A 213 17.72 39.54 6.51
N LEU A 214 16.40 39.73 6.37
CA LEU A 214 15.81 41.06 6.22
C LEU A 214 16.07 41.97 7.46
N ARG A 215 15.96 41.43 8.67
CA ARG A 215 16.23 42.16 9.93
C ARG A 215 17.70 42.57 10.05
N ASN A 216 18.63 41.78 9.51
CA ASN A 216 20.05 42.13 9.53
C ASN A 216 20.45 43.21 8.50
N ILE A 217 19.65 43.42 7.45
CA ILE A 217 19.95 44.42 6.42
C ILE A 217 19.16 45.69 6.61
N LEU A 218 17.92 45.62 7.08
CA LEU A 218 17.02 46.74 7.23
C LEU A 218 16.91 47.19 8.69
N PRO A 219 16.80 48.50 8.99
CA PRO A 219 16.45 48.96 10.33
C PRO A 219 15.16 48.28 10.82
N GLU A 220 15.11 47.96 12.09
CA GLU A 220 14.04 47.11 12.68
C GLU A 220 12.62 47.58 12.32
N LYS A 221 12.38 48.90 12.35
CA LYS A 221 11.07 49.48 11.99
C LYS A 221 10.71 49.27 10.52
N VAL A 222 11.70 49.33 9.65
CA VAL A 222 11.53 49.14 8.19
C VAL A 222 11.32 47.66 7.87
N ALA A 223 12.10 46.79 8.50
CA ALA A 223 11.95 45.36 8.37
C ALA A 223 10.56 44.88 8.84
N HIS A 224 10.08 45.39 9.95
CA HIS A 224 8.76 45.07 10.50
C HIS A 224 7.61 45.51 9.56
N GLU A 225 7.70 46.76 9.05
CA GLU A 225 6.70 47.29 8.10
C GLU A 225 6.68 46.52 6.79
N TRP A 226 7.86 46.11 6.27
CA TRP A 226 7.99 45.27 5.07
C TRP A 226 7.41 43.86 5.28
N LEU A 227 7.69 43.23 6.41
CA LEU A 227 7.19 41.89 6.71
C LEU A 227 5.67 41.84 6.86
N LEU A 228 5.06 42.95 7.35
CA LEU A 228 3.60 43.02 7.49
C LEU A 228 2.89 43.37 6.19
N ASN A 229 3.39 44.37 5.45
CA ASN A 229 2.66 45.00 4.36
C ASN A 229 3.27 44.72 2.98
N GLN A 230 4.48 44.12 2.92
CA GLN A 230 5.29 43.93 1.71
C GLN A 230 5.62 45.28 0.99
N GLU A 231 5.43 46.39 1.69
CA GLU A 231 5.66 47.74 1.23
C GLU A 231 6.10 48.60 2.41
N VAL A 232 7.01 49.54 2.14
CA VAL A 232 7.41 50.55 3.12
C VAL A 232 7.09 51.93 2.54
N LEU A 233 6.23 52.65 3.20
CA LEU A 233 5.85 54.00 2.77
C LEU A 233 6.93 55.03 3.18
N PRO A 234 7.32 55.96 2.29
CA PRO A 234 8.23 57.03 2.63
C PRO A 234 7.69 57.89 3.81
N LYS A 235 8.52 58.11 4.83
CA LYS A 235 8.17 58.96 5.98
C LYS A 235 8.98 60.23 5.92
N TYR A 236 8.29 61.37 6.09
CA TYR A 236 8.94 62.66 6.22
C TYR A 236 9.47 62.80 7.67
N CYS A 237 10.74 63.19 7.81
CA CYS A 237 11.37 63.43 9.09
C CYS A 237 11.93 64.90 9.11
N ASP A 238 11.48 65.68 10.10
CA ASP A 238 12.01 67.02 10.33
C ASP A 238 13.37 66.89 11.01
N ASN A 239 14.36 67.66 10.57
CA ASN A 239 15.68 67.75 11.19
C ASN A 239 16.47 66.44 11.27
N VAL A 240 16.89 65.91 10.15
CA VAL A 240 17.73 64.69 10.08
C VAL A 240 19.21 65.10 9.98
N THR A 241 20.04 64.39 10.75
CA THR A 241 21.50 64.45 10.59
C THR A 241 21.95 63.18 9.90
N VAL A 242 22.62 63.28 8.76
CA VAL A 242 23.16 62.13 8.00
C VAL A 242 24.66 62.05 8.23
N GLY A 243 25.15 60.99 8.83
CA GLY A 243 26.57 60.71 9.02
C GLY A 243 27.06 59.62 8.04
N PHE A 244 28.24 59.85 7.47
CA PHE A 244 28.95 58.84 6.67
C PHE A 244 30.23 58.45 7.39
N THR A 245 30.46 57.15 7.55
CA THR A 245 31.68 56.59 8.13
C THR A 245 32.36 55.67 7.15
N ASP A 246 33.72 55.73 7.09
CA ASP A 246 34.52 54.83 6.26
C ASP A 246 35.74 54.35 7.07
N PHE A 247 36.29 53.20 6.66
CA PHE A 247 37.48 52.61 7.31
C PHE A 247 38.73 53.15 6.63
N VAL A 248 39.52 53.94 7.33
CA VAL A 248 40.77 54.49 6.84
C VAL A 248 41.77 53.36 6.51
N GLY A 249 42.26 53.35 5.29
CA GLY A 249 43.25 52.38 4.86
C GLY A 249 42.69 50.95 4.66
N PHE A 250 41.38 50.77 4.53
CA PHE A 250 40.72 49.47 4.42
C PHE A 250 41.39 48.57 3.35
N THR A 251 41.57 49.07 2.12
CA THR A 251 42.13 48.29 1.03
C THR A 251 43.58 47.81 1.32
N ALA A 252 44.39 48.63 1.96
CA ALA A 252 45.77 48.27 2.30
C ALA A 252 45.84 47.22 3.43
N ASN A 253 44.96 47.35 4.43
CA ASN A 253 44.91 46.43 5.58
C ASN A 253 44.27 45.08 5.26
N THR A 254 43.30 45.03 4.34
CA THR A 254 42.61 43.82 3.95
C THR A 254 43.48 42.89 3.13
N SER A 255 44.41 43.43 2.32
CA SER A 255 45.33 42.64 1.47
C SER A 255 46.31 41.77 2.28
N ALA A 256 46.57 42.10 3.54
CA ALA A 256 47.50 41.41 4.43
C ALA A 256 46.80 40.63 5.56
N THR A 257 45.48 40.68 5.65
CA THR A 257 44.71 40.04 6.77
C THR A 257 44.05 38.75 6.26
N GLU A 258 44.09 37.73 7.11
CA GLU A 258 43.38 36.49 6.85
C GLU A 258 41.84 36.73 6.71
N PRO A 259 41.18 36.18 5.69
CA PRO A 259 39.75 36.45 5.41
C PRO A 259 38.82 36.22 6.61
N ALA A 260 39.05 35.17 7.40
CA ALA A 260 38.24 34.88 8.59
C ALA A 260 38.39 35.93 9.69
N LEU A 261 39.59 36.40 9.90
CA LEU A 261 39.88 37.47 10.88
C LEU A 261 39.30 38.81 10.42
N LEU A 262 39.38 39.10 9.13
CA LEU A 262 38.79 40.31 8.53
C LEU A 262 37.26 40.34 8.77
N VAL A 263 36.55 39.26 8.43
CA VAL A 263 35.09 39.18 8.61
C VAL A 263 34.71 39.29 10.09
N SER A 264 35.43 38.61 10.98
CA SER A 264 35.21 38.69 12.45
C SER A 264 35.40 40.11 12.96
N THR A 265 36.43 40.82 12.47
CA THR A 265 36.71 42.21 12.88
C THR A 265 35.66 43.17 12.37
N LEU A 266 35.23 43.03 11.09
CA LEU A 266 34.15 43.84 10.53
C LEU A 266 32.82 43.61 11.28
N ASN A 267 32.46 42.39 11.56
CA ASN A 267 31.27 42.07 12.35
C ASN A 267 31.29 42.77 13.71
N LYS A 268 32.43 42.78 14.38
CA LYS A 268 32.56 43.46 15.70
C LYS A 268 32.31 44.95 15.61
N TYR A 269 32.80 45.61 14.54
CA TYR A 269 32.57 47.06 14.37
C TYR A 269 31.11 47.32 13.96
N PHE A 270 30.56 46.60 13.03
CA PHE A 270 29.15 46.76 12.61
C PHE A 270 28.18 46.51 13.76
N SER A 271 28.38 45.46 14.57
CA SER A 271 27.54 45.20 15.74
C SER A 271 27.62 46.36 16.77
N ALA A 272 28.79 46.98 16.94
CA ALA A 272 28.92 48.17 17.82
C ALA A 272 28.23 49.41 17.27
N PHE A 273 28.11 49.56 15.95
CA PHE A 273 27.31 50.62 15.32
C PHE A 273 25.81 50.40 15.41
N ASP A 274 25.36 49.13 15.43
CA ASP A 274 23.96 48.79 15.57
C ASP A 274 23.41 49.05 17.02
N GLU A 275 24.31 49.17 18.02
CA GLU A 275 23.97 49.48 19.39
C GLU A 275 23.85 50.99 19.67
N LEU A 276 24.25 51.88 18.74
CA LEU A 276 24.19 53.34 18.82
C LEU A 276 22.89 53.90 18.26
#